data_6f23d6122b4840727041fac4eada24b0
#
_entry.id   6f23d6122b4840727041fac4eada24b0
#
_cell.length_a   1.000
_cell.length_b   1.000
_cell.length_c   1.000
_cell.angle_alpha   90.00
_cell.angle_beta   90.00
_cell.angle_gamma   90.00
#
_symmetry.space_group_name_H-M   'P 1'
#
loop_
_entity.id
_entity.type
_entity.pdbx_description
1 polymer ?
#
loop_
_entity_poly.entity_id
_entity_poly.type
_entity_poly.pdbx_seq_one_letter_code
_entity_poly.pdbx_strand_id
1 'polypeptide(L)'
;KNRFNEEYIISTIVLAKKETYISPFELQTIDGEIEHPINPVIRIATPVFNEFGERRGFVIFNYAADDILQKLDLPSLNTVGTLMLLNENGYWLKGPDVNVEWAFMYPEKIDNSFKNQYPPAWEKISHRLSGQVHIDSDLFTWMTIFPTISENQRIKSKDIMDDSFKGKRGTWKIV
;
A
#
# COMPACT_ATOMS: atom_id res chain seq x y z
N LYS A 1 25.27 0.79 10.41
CA LYS A 1 24.51 1.99 10.00
C LYS A 1 23.34 2.18 10.96
N ASN A 2 23.12 3.40 11.48
CA ASN A 2 22.03 3.68 12.41
C ASN A 2 20.74 3.85 11.59
N ARG A 3 19.75 2.96 11.79
CA ARG A 3 18.46 2.96 11.05
C ARG A 3 17.31 3.58 11.86
N PHE A 4 17.61 4.25 12.99
CA PHE A 4 16.56 4.81 13.85
C PHE A 4 15.67 5.88 13.20
N ASN A 5 16.09 6.45 12.08
CA ASN A 5 15.32 7.45 11.34
C ASN A 5 14.42 6.84 10.27
N GLU A 6 14.40 5.51 10.10
CA GLU A 6 13.51 4.89 9.12
C GLU A 6 12.06 4.91 9.63
N GLU A 7 11.14 5.25 8.77
CA GLU A 7 9.73 5.48 9.12
C GLU A 7 9.08 4.31 9.83
N TYR A 8 9.36 3.08 9.39
CA TYR A 8 8.80 1.87 10.02
C TYR A 8 9.30 1.67 11.46
N ILE A 9 10.51 2.12 11.79
CA ILE A 9 11.04 2.09 13.16
C ILE A 9 10.30 3.12 14.03
N ILE A 10 10.18 4.36 13.54
CA ILE A 10 9.48 5.45 14.25
C ILE A 10 8.04 5.04 14.51
N SER A 11 7.37 4.49 13.49
CA SER A 11 5.98 4.02 13.60
C SER A 11 5.82 2.86 14.58
N THR A 12 6.83 1.97 14.70
CA THR A 12 6.79 0.83 15.64
C THR A 12 7.04 1.25 17.08
N ILE A 13 7.88 2.27 17.30
CA ILE A 13 8.22 2.75 18.65
C ILE A 13 6.98 3.27 19.40
N VAL A 14 6.00 3.83 18.72
CA VAL A 14 4.79 4.40 19.36
C VAL A 14 3.68 3.37 19.61
N LEU A 15 3.82 2.15 19.10
CA LEU A 15 2.80 1.10 19.24
C LEU A 15 2.69 0.59 20.68
N ALA A 16 1.47 0.25 21.08
CA ALA A 16 1.21 -0.45 22.32
C ALA A 16 1.50 -1.98 22.22
N LYS A 17 1.44 -2.67 23.36
CA LYS A 17 1.58 -4.13 23.42
C LYS A 17 0.51 -4.80 22.55
N LYS A 18 0.91 -5.75 21.70
CA LYS A 18 0.08 -6.50 20.75
C LYS A 18 -0.36 -5.71 19.49
N GLU A 19 0.07 -4.49 19.35
CA GLU A 19 -0.13 -3.77 18.09
C GLU A 19 0.95 -4.14 17.09
N THR A 20 0.61 -4.05 15.81
CA THR A 20 1.49 -4.37 14.69
C THR A 20 1.43 -3.24 13.68
N TYR A 21 2.60 -2.79 13.25
CA TYR A 21 2.77 -1.89 12.12
C TYR A 21 2.93 -2.71 10.84
N ILE A 22 2.28 -2.28 9.78
CA ILE A 22 2.51 -2.78 8.42
C ILE A 22 2.83 -1.57 7.55
N SER A 23 4.00 -1.62 6.91
CA SER A 23 4.43 -0.53 6.02
C SER A 23 3.59 -0.49 4.75
N PRO A 24 3.55 0.64 4.04
CA PRO A 24 3.21 0.65 2.62
C PRO A 24 4.10 -0.32 1.83
N PHE A 25 3.68 -0.66 0.61
CA PHE A 25 4.57 -1.30 -0.34
C PHE A 25 5.69 -0.36 -0.73
N GLU A 26 6.90 -0.87 -0.75
CA GLU A 26 8.08 -0.14 -1.22
C GLU A 26 9.07 -1.10 -1.88
N LEU A 27 10.02 -0.58 -2.65
CA LEU A 27 11.11 -1.37 -3.15
C LEU A 27 12.21 -1.48 -2.07
N GLN A 28 12.81 -2.65 -1.96
CA GLN A 28 13.96 -2.84 -1.08
C GLN A 28 15.11 -1.91 -1.51
N THR A 29 15.69 -1.22 -0.53
CA THR A 29 16.85 -0.38 -0.74
C THR A 29 18.05 -0.90 0.04
N ILE A 30 19.23 -0.82 -0.57
CA ILE A 30 20.52 -1.11 0.05
C ILE A 30 21.34 0.17 0.00
N ASP A 31 21.74 0.65 1.17
CA ASP A 31 22.51 1.90 1.33
C ASP A 31 21.88 3.16 0.71
N GLY A 32 20.57 3.15 0.50
CA GLY A 32 19.78 4.25 -0.04
C GLY A 32 19.50 4.14 -1.54
N GLU A 33 20.03 3.12 -2.19
CA GLU A 33 19.76 2.83 -3.60
C GLU A 33 18.79 1.66 -3.74
N ILE A 34 17.91 1.67 -4.75
CA ILE A 34 16.98 0.59 -5.02
C ILE A 34 17.76 -0.65 -5.43
N GLU A 35 17.45 -1.79 -4.80
CA GLU A 35 18.05 -3.08 -5.12
C GLU A 35 17.64 -3.54 -6.52
N HIS A 36 18.58 -4.11 -7.28
CA HIS A 36 18.31 -4.70 -8.58
C HIS A 36 18.76 -6.17 -8.64
N PRO A 37 17.91 -7.10 -9.17
CA PRO A 37 16.54 -6.86 -9.65
C PRO A 37 15.66 -6.28 -8.53
N ILE A 38 14.64 -5.48 -8.92
CA ILE A 38 13.74 -4.86 -7.95
C ILE A 38 13.10 -5.92 -7.07
N ASN A 39 12.99 -5.61 -5.77
CA ASN A 39 12.44 -6.49 -4.77
C ASN A 39 11.38 -5.74 -3.96
N PRO A 40 10.08 -5.87 -4.31
CA PRO A 40 9.00 -5.28 -3.56
C PRO A 40 8.89 -5.87 -2.16
N VAL A 41 8.75 -5.03 -1.14
CA VAL A 41 8.67 -5.46 0.25
C VAL A 41 7.56 -4.76 1.02
N ILE A 42 7.04 -5.48 2.01
CA ILE A 42 6.22 -4.94 3.09
C ILE A 42 6.95 -5.25 4.40
N ARG A 43 7.11 -4.26 5.26
CA ARG A 43 7.68 -4.45 6.60
C ARG A 43 6.58 -4.60 7.63
N ILE A 44 6.63 -5.68 8.37
CA ILE A 44 5.72 -5.95 9.48
C ILE A 44 6.53 -5.83 10.76
N ALA A 45 6.12 -4.96 11.66
CA ALA A 45 6.86 -4.71 12.88
C ALA A 45 5.96 -4.69 14.12
N THR A 46 6.45 -5.22 15.24
CA THR A 46 5.74 -5.25 16.51
C THR A 46 6.71 -4.99 17.67
N PRO A 47 6.30 -4.22 18.69
CA PRO A 47 7.14 -3.99 19.87
C PRO A 47 7.19 -5.22 20.79
N VAL A 48 8.35 -5.43 21.40
CA VAL A 48 8.58 -6.49 22.40
C VAL A 48 8.64 -5.87 23.78
N PHE A 49 7.90 -6.45 24.74
CA PHE A 49 7.85 -6.02 26.13
C PHE A 49 8.26 -7.18 27.04
N ASN A 50 8.92 -6.86 28.17
CA ASN A 50 9.18 -7.84 29.23
C ASN A 50 7.91 -8.10 30.08
N GLU A 51 8.04 -8.96 31.10
CA GLU A 51 6.97 -9.27 32.05
C GLU A 51 6.50 -8.07 32.87
N PHE A 52 7.37 -7.07 33.09
CA PHE A 52 7.06 -5.84 33.81
C PHE A 52 6.39 -4.76 32.93
N GLY A 53 6.15 -5.06 31.64
CA GLY A 53 5.55 -4.11 30.69
C GLY A 53 6.53 -3.08 30.14
N GLU A 54 7.83 -3.23 30.36
CA GLU A 54 8.85 -2.36 29.80
C GLU A 54 9.18 -2.80 28.37
N ARG A 55 9.27 -1.83 27.45
CA ARG A 55 9.68 -2.11 26.07
C ARG A 55 11.16 -2.49 26.02
N ARG A 56 11.45 -3.62 25.41
CA ARG A 56 12.82 -4.17 25.28
C ARG A 56 13.36 -4.09 23.85
N GLY A 57 12.49 -3.82 22.89
CA GLY A 57 12.86 -3.75 21.49
C GLY A 57 11.65 -3.92 20.57
N PHE A 58 11.91 -4.32 19.34
CA PHE A 58 10.90 -4.66 18.36
C PHE A 58 11.40 -5.77 17.44
N VAL A 59 10.45 -6.53 16.91
CA VAL A 59 10.69 -7.51 15.85
C VAL A 59 10.23 -6.87 14.54
N ILE A 60 11.06 -6.96 13.50
CA ILE A 60 10.73 -6.53 12.14
C ILE A 60 10.84 -7.75 11.24
N PHE A 61 9.83 -7.89 10.41
CA PHE A 61 9.74 -8.93 9.40
C PHE A 61 9.61 -8.28 8.03
N ASN A 62 10.55 -8.54 7.12
CA ASN A 62 10.46 -8.12 5.73
C ASN A 62 9.77 -9.23 4.94
N TYR A 63 8.58 -8.94 4.45
CA TYR A 63 7.82 -9.85 3.59
C TYR A 63 8.08 -9.48 2.13
N ALA A 64 8.57 -10.45 1.35
CA ALA A 64 8.70 -10.29 -0.11
C ALA A 64 7.30 -10.21 -0.73
N ALA A 65 6.99 -9.08 -1.34
CA ALA A 65 5.64 -8.78 -1.78
C ALA A 65 5.33 -9.26 -3.21
N ASP A 66 6.31 -9.82 -3.91
CA ASP A 66 6.14 -10.36 -5.26
C ASP A 66 4.99 -11.36 -5.36
N ASP A 67 4.85 -12.25 -4.37
CA ASP A 67 3.76 -13.25 -4.33
C ASP A 67 2.37 -12.59 -4.34
N ILE A 68 2.23 -11.42 -3.71
CA ILE A 68 0.97 -10.68 -3.70
C ILE A 68 0.72 -10.07 -5.08
N LEU A 69 1.75 -9.46 -5.67
CA LEU A 69 1.64 -8.80 -6.96
C LEU A 69 1.38 -9.81 -8.10
N GLN A 70 2.05 -10.97 -8.07
CA GLN A 70 1.83 -12.04 -9.06
C GLN A 70 0.41 -12.61 -8.99
N LYS A 71 -0.22 -12.64 -7.81
CA LYS A 71 -1.62 -13.09 -7.70
C LYS A 71 -2.61 -12.19 -8.43
N LEU A 72 -2.24 -10.95 -8.73
CA LEU A 72 -3.05 -10.04 -9.53
C LEU A 72 -2.96 -10.35 -11.04
N ASP A 73 -1.93 -11.06 -11.48
CA ASP A 73 -1.78 -11.43 -12.89
C ASP A 73 -2.76 -12.54 -13.30
N LEU A 74 -3.15 -13.41 -12.36
CA LEU A 74 -4.04 -14.55 -12.63
C LEU A 74 -5.47 -14.15 -13.05
N PRO A 75 -6.15 -13.23 -12.35
CA PRO A 75 -7.47 -12.75 -12.77
C PRO A 75 -7.43 -11.98 -14.09
N SER A 76 -6.35 -11.25 -14.39
CA SER A 76 -6.23 -10.45 -15.61
C SER A 76 -6.26 -11.29 -16.89
N LEU A 77 -5.89 -12.58 -16.82
CA LEU A 77 -5.94 -13.50 -17.96
C LEU A 77 -7.38 -13.82 -18.41
N ASN A 78 -8.38 -13.62 -17.54
CA ASN A 78 -9.77 -14.00 -17.79
C ASN A 78 -10.75 -12.80 -17.76
N THR A 79 -10.24 -11.59 -17.62
CA THR A 79 -11.06 -10.37 -17.59
C THR A 79 -10.88 -9.54 -18.86
N VAL A 80 -11.97 -8.88 -19.27
CA VAL A 80 -11.88 -7.84 -20.30
C VAL A 80 -11.51 -6.55 -19.57
N GLY A 81 -10.25 -6.15 -19.68
CA GLY A 81 -9.74 -4.92 -19.05
C GLY A 81 -8.38 -5.15 -18.38
N THR A 82 -7.87 -4.10 -17.77
CA THR A 82 -6.58 -4.10 -17.07
C THR A 82 -6.80 -4.04 -15.57
N LEU A 83 -6.24 -4.99 -14.84
CA LEU A 83 -6.25 -4.98 -13.38
C LEU A 83 -5.03 -4.18 -12.89
N MET A 84 -5.28 -3.19 -12.04
CA MET A 84 -4.24 -2.31 -11.49
C MET A 84 -4.27 -2.33 -9.97
N LEU A 85 -3.10 -2.19 -9.33
CA LEU A 85 -2.97 -1.95 -7.92
C LEU A 85 -2.31 -0.59 -7.69
N LEU A 86 -3.01 0.29 -6.97
CA LEU A 86 -2.52 1.62 -6.64
C LEU A 86 -2.25 1.74 -5.14
N ASN A 87 -1.24 2.54 -4.78
CA ASN A 87 -1.07 3.00 -3.40
C ASN A 87 -2.06 4.14 -3.06
N GLU A 88 -2.06 4.58 -1.81
CA GLU A 88 -2.93 5.67 -1.32
C GLU A 88 -2.72 7.01 -2.01
N ASN A 89 -1.59 7.21 -2.67
CA ASN A 89 -1.23 8.44 -3.38
C ASN A 89 -1.53 8.37 -4.88
N GLY A 90 -2.07 7.25 -5.38
CA GLY A 90 -2.41 7.05 -6.78
C GLY A 90 -1.24 6.69 -7.68
N TYR A 91 -0.16 6.13 -7.12
CA TYR A 91 0.91 5.53 -7.91
C TYR A 91 0.66 4.04 -8.12
N TRP A 92 1.07 3.53 -9.26
CA TRP A 92 0.99 2.11 -9.56
C TRP A 92 2.03 1.32 -8.77
N LEU A 93 1.54 0.35 -8.02
CA LEU A 93 2.33 -0.79 -7.50
C LEU A 93 2.34 -1.92 -8.54
N LYS A 94 1.19 -2.09 -9.25
CA LYS A 94 1.01 -2.92 -10.43
C LYS A 94 0.20 -2.12 -11.45
N GLY A 95 0.74 -1.93 -12.64
CA GLY A 95 0.16 -1.07 -13.67
C GLY A 95 -0.04 -1.77 -15.00
N PRO A 96 -0.57 -1.06 -16.00
CA PRO A 96 -0.71 -1.58 -17.37
C PRO A 96 0.65 -1.80 -18.05
N ASP A 97 1.68 -1.09 -17.59
CA ASP A 97 3.05 -1.16 -18.10
C ASP A 97 4.03 -1.08 -16.92
N VAL A 98 5.02 -1.97 -16.89
CA VAL A 98 6.08 -2.01 -15.87
C VAL A 98 6.85 -0.69 -15.76
N ASN A 99 6.91 0.13 -16.81
CA ASN A 99 7.62 1.40 -16.79
C ASN A 99 6.96 2.49 -15.94
N VAL A 100 5.65 2.35 -15.65
CA VAL A 100 4.92 3.29 -14.78
C VAL A 100 4.86 2.81 -13.32
N GLU A 101 5.20 1.55 -13.06
CA GLU A 101 5.19 0.99 -11.72
C GLU A 101 6.28 1.62 -10.85
N TRP A 102 6.00 1.77 -9.55
CA TRP A 102 6.94 2.26 -8.52
C TRP A 102 7.47 3.69 -8.77
N ALA A 103 6.82 4.47 -9.62
CA ALA A 103 7.31 5.80 -10.01
C ALA A 103 7.59 6.73 -8.80
N PHE A 104 6.88 6.57 -7.67
CA PHE A 104 7.11 7.33 -6.44
C PHE A 104 8.47 7.04 -5.77
N MET A 105 9.14 5.95 -6.14
CA MET A 105 10.47 5.58 -5.65
C MET A 105 11.61 6.17 -6.50
N TYR A 106 11.27 6.76 -7.65
CA TYR A 106 12.22 7.33 -8.61
C TYR A 106 11.95 8.82 -8.80
N PRO A 107 12.85 9.72 -8.34
CA PRO A 107 12.64 11.17 -8.46
C PRO A 107 12.32 11.64 -9.88
N GLU A 108 12.96 11.05 -10.89
CA GLU A 108 12.78 11.38 -12.30
C GLU A 108 11.44 10.89 -12.88
N LYS A 109 10.73 9.99 -12.18
CA LYS A 109 9.45 9.42 -12.60
C LYS A 109 8.27 9.88 -11.74
N ILE A 110 8.48 10.79 -10.80
CA ILE A 110 7.48 11.17 -9.79
C ILE A 110 6.15 11.65 -10.38
N ASP A 111 6.16 12.17 -11.59
CA ASP A 111 4.95 12.62 -12.28
C ASP A 111 4.16 11.47 -12.94
N ASN A 112 4.77 10.28 -13.08
CA ASN A 112 4.10 9.11 -13.63
C ASN A 112 3.21 8.48 -12.56
N SER A 113 1.94 8.87 -12.55
CA SER A 113 0.97 8.33 -11.60
C SER A 113 -0.41 8.21 -12.23
N PHE A 114 -1.22 7.28 -11.74
CA PHE A 114 -2.62 7.14 -12.14
C PHE A 114 -3.39 8.45 -11.93
N LYS A 115 -3.14 9.14 -10.82
CA LYS A 115 -3.81 10.42 -10.52
C LYS A 115 -3.52 11.50 -11.54
N ASN A 116 -2.32 11.51 -12.12
CA ASN A 116 -1.93 12.49 -13.14
C ASN A 116 -2.42 12.09 -14.52
N GLN A 117 -2.49 10.79 -14.79
CA GLN A 117 -2.97 10.26 -16.08
C GLN A 117 -4.51 10.27 -16.19
N TYR A 118 -5.20 9.97 -15.06
CA TYR A 118 -6.67 9.87 -15.00
C TYR A 118 -7.24 10.73 -13.84
N PRO A 119 -7.04 12.08 -13.84
CA PRO A 119 -7.45 12.93 -12.73
C PRO A 119 -8.94 12.82 -12.38
N PRO A 120 -9.89 12.79 -13.34
CA PRO A 120 -11.32 12.68 -13.03
C PRO A 120 -11.69 11.33 -12.39
N ALA A 121 -11.03 10.23 -12.81
CA ALA A 121 -11.22 8.92 -12.21
C ALA A 121 -10.63 8.89 -10.79
N TRP A 122 -9.40 9.42 -10.60
CA TRP A 122 -8.75 9.47 -9.31
C TRP A 122 -9.55 10.28 -8.28
N GLU A 123 -10.16 11.39 -8.67
CA GLU A 123 -11.05 12.15 -7.79
C GLU A 123 -12.15 11.27 -7.19
N LYS A 124 -12.78 10.39 -7.97
CA LYS A 124 -13.82 9.48 -7.47
C LYS A 124 -13.25 8.32 -6.67
N ILE A 125 -12.15 7.72 -7.15
CA ILE A 125 -11.49 6.56 -6.55
C ILE A 125 -10.89 6.90 -5.18
N SER A 126 -10.24 8.05 -5.04
CA SER A 126 -9.56 8.45 -3.80
C SER A 126 -10.52 8.69 -2.64
N HIS A 127 -11.74 9.15 -2.92
CA HIS A 127 -12.73 9.52 -1.90
C HIS A 127 -13.71 8.41 -1.51
N ARG A 128 -13.70 7.26 -2.17
CA ARG A 128 -14.64 6.16 -1.93
C ARG A 128 -13.91 4.84 -1.74
N LEU A 129 -14.44 3.99 -0.87
CA LEU A 129 -13.85 2.66 -0.62
C LEU A 129 -14.03 1.71 -1.79
N SER A 130 -15.16 1.80 -2.49
CA SER A 130 -15.45 1.04 -3.69
C SER A 130 -16.42 1.80 -4.59
N GLY A 131 -16.46 1.43 -5.85
CA GLY A 131 -17.40 2.02 -6.78
C GLY A 131 -17.09 1.71 -8.22
N GLN A 132 -17.85 2.37 -9.08
CA GLN A 132 -17.70 2.30 -10.52
C GLN A 132 -17.98 3.68 -11.12
N VAL A 133 -17.24 4.06 -12.14
CA VAL A 133 -17.43 5.33 -12.85
C VAL A 133 -17.04 5.17 -14.32
N HIS A 134 -17.86 5.76 -15.20
CA HIS A 134 -17.50 5.99 -16.59
C HIS A 134 -16.80 7.33 -16.73
N ILE A 135 -15.63 7.34 -17.33
CA ILE A 135 -14.87 8.53 -17.72
C ILE A 135 -14.53 8.36 -19.21
N ASP A 136 -15.10 9.19 -20.04
CA ASP A 136 -15.03 9.10 -21.50
C ASP A 136 -15.46 7.69 -22.00
N SER A 137 -14.57 6.95 -22.64
CA SER A 137 -14.82 5.58 -23.11
C SER A 137 -14.50 4.49 -22.09
N ASP A 138 -13.87 4.85 -20.97
CA ASP A 138 -13.34 3.90 -20.01
C ASP A 138 -14.28 3.71 -18.82
N LEU A 139 -14.36 2.47 -18.35
CA LEU A 139 -15.10 2.09 -17.14
C LEU A 139 -14.10 1.70 -16.06
N PHE A 140 -14.04 2.51 -15.00
CA PHE A 140 -13.23 2.22 -13.83
C PHE A 140 -14.10 1.60 -12.73
N THR A 141 -13.67 0.44 -12.24
CA THR A 141 -14.26 -0.23 -11.07
C THR A 141 -13.19 -0.42 -10.03
N TRP A 142 -13.42 -0.07 -8.77
CA TRP A 142 -12.41 -0.14 -7.73
C TRP A 142 -12.90 -0.65 -6.39
N MET A 143 -11.93 -1.16 -5.61
CA MET A 143 -12.10 -1.53 -4.21
C MET A 143 -10.85 -1.15 -3.40
N THR A 144 -11.04 -0.61 -2.20
CA THR A 144 -9.94 -0.33 -1.27
C THR A 144 -9.65 -1.55 -0.40
N ILE A 145 -8.36 -1.87 -0.27
CA ILE A 145 -7.84 -2.93 0.60
C ILE A 145 -7.20 -2.29 1.83
N PHE A 146 -7.52 -2.82 3.00
CA PHE A 146 -6.95 -2.45 4.29
C PHE A 146 -6.15 -3.63 4.83
N PRO A 147 -4.84 -3.69 4.66
CA PRO A 147 -4.05 -4.86 5.05
C PRO A 147 -3.99 -5.10 6.56
N THR A 148 -4.26 -4.08 7.37
CA THR A 148 -4.16 -4.11 8.83
C THR A 148 -5.47 -4.42 9.56
N ILE A 149 -6.59 -4.51 8.85
CA ILE A 149 -7.92 -4.67 9.48
C ILE A 149 -8.34 -6.13 9.39
N SER A 150 -8.53 -6.78 10.55
CA SER A 150 -9.13 -8.10 10.63
C SER A 150 -10.58 -8.09 10.09
N GLU A 151 -11.06 -9.23 9.60
CA GLU A 151 -12.41 -9.36 9.03
C GLU A 151 -13.52 -8.85 9.97
N ASN A 152 -13.36 -9.07 11.28
CA ASN A 152 -14.29 -8.58 12.32
C ASN A 152 -14.29 -7.04 12.47
N GLN A 153 -13.21 -6.38 12.13
CA GLN A 153 -13.11 -4.90 12.11
C GLN A 153 -13.62 -4.32 10.79
N ARG A 154 -13.55 -5.07 9.68
CA ARG A 154 -14.14 -4.70 8.38
C ARG A 154 -15.66 -4.56 8.46
N ILE A 155 -16.34 -5.44 9.21
CA ILE A 155 -17.79 -5.40 9.36
C ILE A 155 -18.20 -4.14 10.13
N LYS A 156 -17.47 -3.77 11.18
CA LYS A 156 -17.73 -2.54 11.96
C LYS A 156 -17.36 -1.25 11.19
N SER A 157 -16.37 -1.29 10.31
CA SER A 157 -15.97 -0.11 9.51
C SER A 157 -16.91 0.16 8.34
N LYS A 158 -17.77 -0.78 7.95
CA LYS A 158 -18.81 -0.55 6.94
C LYS A 158 -19.86 0.46 7.39
N ASP A 159 -20.09 0.56 8.71
CA ASP A 159 -21.05 1.50 9.32
C ASP A 159 -20.42 2.85 9.69
N ILE A 160 -19.08 2.98 9.62
CA ILE A 160 -18.34 4.20 9.97
C ILE A 160 -17.60 4.68 8.72
N MET A 161 -18.36 4.99 7.68
CA MET A 161 -17.80 5.68 6.50
C MET A 161 -17.72 7.19 6.76
N ASP A 162 -16.83 7.60 7.65
CA ASP A 162 -16.49 8.98 7.90
C ASP A 162 -15.18 9.36 7.18
N ASP A 163 -15.00 10.65 6.92
CA ASP A 163 -13.81 11.29 6.35
C ASP A 163 -12.47 10.92 7.02
N SER A 164 -12.52 10.20 8.15
CA SER A 164 -11.36 9.72 8.91
C SER A 164 -10.49 8.69 8.17
N PHE A 165 -10.95 8.15 7.04
CA PHE A 165 -10.18 7.20 6.23
C PHE A 165 -9.34 7.84 5.11
N LYS A 166 -9.47 9.15 4.91
CA LYS A 166 -8.61 9.88 3.96
C LYS A 166 -7.15 9.80 4.41
N GLY A 167 -6.30 9.23 3.55
CA GLY A 167 -4.85 9.26 3.74
C GLY A 167 -4.30 8.33 4.84
N LYS A 168 -5.00 7.27 5.25
CA LYS A 168 -4.39 6.25 6.10
C LYS A 168 -3.32 5.51 5.31
N ARG A 169 -2.08 5.65 5.78
CA ARG A 169 -0.90 4.99 5.21
C ARG A 169 -1.11 3.47 5.16
N GLY A 170 -0.73 2.89 4.04
CA GLY A 170 -0.79 1.44 3.83
C GLY A 170 -2.13 0.93 3.32
N THR A 171 -3.03 1.77 2.80
CA THR A 171 -4.19 1.31 2.03
C THR A 171 -3.84 1.16 0.55
N TRP A 172 -4.46 0.17 -0.10
CA TRP A 172 -4.28 -0.06 -1.53
C TRP A 172 -5.63 0.00 -2.23
N LYS A 173 -5.62 0.33 -3.52
CA LYS A 173 -6.80 0.27 -4.36
C LYS A 173 -6.56 -0.68 -5.51
N ILE A 174 -7.43 -1.68 -5.65
CA ILE A 174 -7.57 -2.45 -6.89
C ILE A 174 -8.51 -1.65 -7.79
N VAL A 175 -8.09 -1.44 -9.03
CA VAL A 175 -8.82 -0.71 -10.08
C VAL A 175 -8.90 -1.57 -11.32
#